data_6268f67544a8d2f248094d73f81cde88
#
_entry.id   6268f67544a8d2f248094d73f81cde88
#
_cell.length_a   1.000
_cell.length_b   1.000
_cell.length_c   1.000
_cell.angle_alpha   90.00
_cell.angle_beta   90.00
_cell.angle_gamma   90.00
#
_symmetry.space_group_name_H-M   'P 1'
#
loop_
_entity.id
_entity.type
_entity.pdbx_description
1 polymer ?
#
loop_
_entity_poly.entity_id
_entity_poly.type
_entity_poly.pdbx_seq_one_letter_code
_entity_poly.pdbx_strand_id
1 'polypeptide(L)'
;MPEPARSQELPPRLLADPEMIDACRDRDFTRIFRLVKTRAGVYPSMIARRCDLTPSRVGEVMTGRRQLLHMDVVERIADGLRIPGHMLGLARRSWETPVALTTVEREPPVAPAREQEAPTALPGADVDDILALASRTDLSPSTLQALRASIEDYWRRDDQHGGEALRPAVVGQLRYVTGFLKENRSAVIQQELYGVAAELARLTGWTYFDARQYSQARTYFAEALRLAKAIDDRQFMANVLACMSLQATYQDKPGDALALVRAAQDQARTADDTTPRVLSMLSMREAFAHATLGSRAATHTAIHEAHRQFEQVRSADPDPAWVTYFDEPKLIVDTGIAHGRIGEAAIAEPLIADALSREDSSNRRGRAFHAFWLARTRLHLGRIDEACHTATEALERASAVSSERVAGHLREFYGQLSPYRREPAVMAFEARLREALPRQVSGTSRP
;
A
#
# COMPACT_ATOMS: atom_id res chain seq x y z
N MET A 1 -25.06 43.98 16.98
CA MET A 1 -24.68 43.84 15.58
C MET A 1 -23.38 43.02 15.52
N PRO A 2 -23.32 41.85 14.93
CA PRO A 2 -22.07 41.11 14.77
C PRO A 2 -21.26 41.75 13.64
N GLU A 3 -19.95 42.01 13.91
CA GLU A 3 -18.99 42.49 12.92
C GLU A 3 -18.86 41.49 11.75
N PRO A 4 -18.68 41.99 10.50
CA PRO A 4 -18.52 41.13 9.36
C PRO A 4 -17.19 40.35 9.44
N ALA A 5 -17.25 39.04 9.15
CA ALA A 5 -16.11 38.15 9.05
C ALA A 5 -15.06 38.73 8.07
N ARG A 6 -14.00 39.34 8.61
CA ARG A 6 -12.84 39.76 7.82
C ARG A 6 -12.18 38.52 7.20
N SER A 7 -11.98 38.59 5.89
CA SER A 7 -11.56 37.51 4.99
C SER A 7 -10.40 36.68 5.58
N GLN A 8 -10.59 35.37 5.60
CA GLN A 8 -9.57 34.38 5.98
C GLN A 8 -8.45 34.25 4.93
N GLU A 9 -8.54 34.98 3.83
CA GLU A 9 -7.63 34.91 2.68
C GLU A 9 -6.40 35.79 2.87
N LEU A 10 -5.26 35.27 2.34
CA LEU A 10 -4.05 36.07 2.25
C LEU A 10 -4.26 37.19 1.19
N PRO A 11 -3.64 38.38 1.39
CA PRO A 11 -3.74 39.47 0.41
C PRO A 11 -3.26 38.99 -0.99
N PRO A 12 -4.02 39.22 -2.08
CA PRO A 12 -3.62 38.84 -3.42
C PRO A 12 -2.22 39.30 -3.84
N ARG A 13 -1.82 40.49 -3.34
CA ARG A 13 -0.47 41.03 -3.57
C ARG A 13 0.63 40.20 -2.94
N LEU A 14 0.37 39.47 -1.86
CA LEU A 14 1.34 38.56 -1.26
C LEU A 14 1.44 37.26 -2.08
N LEU A 15 0.33 36.76 -2.58
CA LEU A 15 0.33 35.55 -3.42
C LEU A 15 0.98 35.79 -4.80
N ALA A 16 0.97 37.04 -5.28
CA ALA A 16 1.65 37.44 -6.52
C ALA A 16 3.11 37.89 -6.31
N ASP A 17 3.59 37.89 -5.06
CA ASP A 17 4.96 38.29 -4.73
C ASP A 17 5.98 37.23 -5.22
N PRO A 18 7.02 37.61 -5.98
CA PRO A 18 8.01 36.66 -6.48
C PRO A 18 8.66 35.83 -5.37
N GLU A 19 8.96 36.44 -4.23
CA GLU A 19 9.56 35.75 -3.09
C GLU A 19 8.62 34.70 -2.47
N MET A 20 7.31 34.99 -2.46
CA MET A 20 6.28 34.04 -2.02
C MET A 20 6.10 32.91 -3.03
N ILE A 21 6.11 33.21 -4.33
CA ILE A 21 6.00 32.23 -5.40
C ILE A 21 7.17 31.24 -5.33
N ASP A 22 8.42 31.75 -5.21
CA ASP A 22 9.60 30.90 -5.10
C ASP A 22 9.58 30.07 -3.81
N ALA A 23 9.23 30.67 -2.67
CA ALA A 23 9.10 29.94 -1.42
C ALA A 23 8.04 28.81 -1.49
N CYS A 24 6.92 29.05 -2.18
CA CYS A 24 5.88 28.05 -2.41
C CYS A 24 6.37 26.93 -3.34
N ARG A 25 7.08 27.26 -4.46
CA ARG A 25 7.65 26.27 -5.39
C ARG A 25 8.64 25.34 -4.69
N ASP A 26 9.50 25.92 -3.84
CA ASP A 26 10.51 25.19 -3.08
C ASP A 26 9.94 24.49 -1.83
N ARG A 27 8.67 24.75 -1.50
CA ARG A 27 8.02 24.31 -0.25
C ARG A 27 8.80 24.71 0.99
N ASP A 28 9.42 25.90 0.95
CA ASP A 28 10.12 26.47 2.10
C ASP A 28 9.12 27.13 3.07
N PHE A 29 8.54 26.31 3.94
CA PHE A 29 7.56 26.77 4.92
C PHE A 29 8.15 27.75 5.95
N THR A 30 9.46 27.77 6.12
CA THR A 30 10.13 28.78 6.95
C THR A 30 9.99 30.15 6.33
N ARG A 31 10.27 30.29 5.03
CA ARG A 31 10.08 31.54 4.28
C ARG A 31 8.60 31.89 4.16
N ILE A 32 7.74 30.94 3.81
CA ILE A 32 6.29 31.15 3.69
C ILE A 32 5.71 31.75 4.97
N PHE A 33 5.95 31.13 6.14
CA PHE A 33 5.40 31.62 7.40
C PHE A 33 5.98 32.97 7.81
N ARG A 34 7.24 33.26 7.49
CA ARG A 34 7.83 34.61 7.72
C ARG A 34 7.17 35.66 6.84
N LEU A 35 6.97 35.38 5.55
CA LEU A 35 6.29 36.28 4.62
C LEU A 35 4.83 36.55 5.04
N VAL A 36 4.11 35.48 5.41
CA VAL A 36 2.74 35.58 5.90
C VAL A 36 2.66 36.42 7.19
N LYS A 37 3.61 36.28 8.11
CA LYS A 37 3.69 37.11 9.31
C LYS A 37 4.01 38.55 8.96
N THR A 38 5.02 38.82 8.16
CA THR A 38 5.56 40.17 7.93
C THR A 38 4.73 41.00 6.96
N ARG A 39 4.17 40.36 5.91
CA ARG A 39 3.45 41.08 4.83
C ARG A 39 1.92 40.97 4.92
N ALA A 40 1.40 39.88 5.55
CA ALA A 40 -0.04 39.75 5.78
C ALA A 40 -0.48 40.00 7.23
N GLY A 41 0.45 40.19 8.16
CA GLY A 41 0.15 40.45 9.56
C GLY A 41 -0.45 39.25 10.31
N VAL A 42 -0.29 38.02 9.79
CA VAL A 42 -0.83 36.82 10.43
C VAL A 42 0.18 36.26 11.42
N TYR A 43 -0.13 36.36 12.71
CA TYR A 43 0.76 35.92 13.79
C TYR A 43 0.87 34.38 13.88
N PRO A 44 1.97 33.84 14.43
CA PRO A 44 2.22 32.40 14.53
C PRO A 44 1.09 31.59 15.16
N SER A 45 0.42 32.15 16.20
CA SER A 45 -0.75 31.51 16.83
C SER A 45 -1.96 31.42 15.90
N MET A 46 -2.12 32.38 15.01
CA MET A 46 -3.18 32.39 13.99
C MET A 46 -2.86 31.40 12.87
N ILE A 47 -1.59 31.32 12.43
CA ILE A 47 -1.11 30.32 11.47
C ILE A 47 -1.37 28.93 12.05
N ALA A 48 -1.00 28.70 13.31
CA ALA A 48 -1.21 27.42 13.99
C ALA A 48 -2.69 27.02 13.99
N ARG A 49 -3.58 27.94 14.39
CA ARG A 49 -5.03 27.68 14.42
C ARG A 49 -5.63 27.45 13.04
N ARG A 50 -5.20 28.21 12.02
CA ARG A 50 -5.73 28.07 10.64
C ARG A 50 -5.28 26.77 9.96
N CYS A 51 -4.05 26.33 10.26
CA CYS A 51 -3.45 25.16 9.63
C CYS A 51 -3.58 23.87 10.46
N ASP A 52 -4.31 23.92 11.58
CA ASP A 52 -4.40 22.81 12.54
C ASP A 52 -3.01 22.29 12.96
N LEU A 53 -2.17 23.24 13.40
CA LEU A 53 -0.83 23.01 13.94
C LEU A 53 -0.74 23.52 15.37
N THR A 54 0.25 23.04 16.13
CA THR A 54 0.53 23.63 17.43
C THR A 54 1.36 24.92 17.29
N PRO A 55 1.18 25.94 18.17
CA PRO A 55 1.99 27.15 18.14
C PRO A 55 3.51 26.87 18.24
N SER A 56 3.90 25.87 19.03
CA SER A 56 5.29 25.42 19.14
C SER A 56 5.84 24.94 17.79
N ARG A 57 5.05 24.12 17.07
CA ARG A 57 5.44 23.59 15.76
C ARG A 57 5.61 24.70 14.72
N VAL A 58 4.74 25.70 14.72
CA VAL A 58 4.87 26.87 13.85
C VAL A 58 6.13 27.68 14.20
N GLY A 59 6.44 27.86 15.49
CA GLY A 59 7.65 28.53 15.97
C GLY A 59 8.93 27.79 15.55
N GLU A 60 8.96 26.45 15.65
CA GLU A 60 10.09 25.61 15.22
C GLU A 60 10.33 25.73 13.71
N VAL A 61 9.27 25.74 12.90
CA VAL A 61 9.36 25.91 11.44
C VAL A 61 9.89 27.31 11.11
N MET A 62 9.35 28.36 11.73
CA MET A 62 9.80 29.73 11.48
C MET A 62 11.27 30.00 11.86
N THR A 63 11.80 29.23 12.82
CA THR A 63 13.22 29.30 13.24
C THR A 63 14.11 28.38 12.41
N GLY A 64 13.56 27.60 11.48
CA GLY A 64 14.31 26.64 10.67
C GLY A 64 14.72 25.37 11.43
N ARG A 65 14.26 25.17 12.67
CA ARG A 65 14.58 23.99 13.49
C ARG A 65 13.78 22.76 13.06
N ARG A 66 12.74 22.93 12.23
CA ARG A 66 11.88 21.86 11.75
C ARG A 66 11.46 22.09 10.31
N GLN A 67 11.53 21.05 9.51
CA GLN A 67 10.99 21.03 8.15
C GLN A 67 9.63 20.31 8.14
N LEU A 68 8.74 20.74 7.23
CA LEU A 68 7.43 20.15 7.01
C LEU A 68 7.46 19.40 5.68
N LEU A 69 7.53 18.06 5.74
CA LEU A 69 7.70 17.20 4.58
C LEU A 69 6.44 16.35 4.26
N HIS A 70 5.49 16.27 5.20
CA HIS A 70 4.31 15.43 5.04
C HIS A 70 3.24 16.16 4.23
N MET A 71 2.73 15.51 3.18
CA MET A 71 1.75 16.10 2.25
C MET A 71 0.43 16.50 2.92
N ASP A 72 -0.03 15.73 3.93
CA ASP A 72 -1.20 16.08 4.73
C ASP A 72 -1.05 17.43 5.47
N VAL A 73 0.18 17.73 5.91
CA VAL A 73 0.50 19.03 6.54
C VAL A 73 0.56 20.13 5.50
N VAL A 74 1.13 19.86 4.32
CA VAL A 74 1.19 20.79 3.19
C VAL A 74 -0.23 21.15 2.74
N GLU A 75 -1.11 20.18 2.64
CA GLU A 75 -2.53 20.37 2.29
C GLU A 75 -3.26 21.22 3.33
N ARG A 76 -3.08 20.94 4.63
CA ARG A 76 -3.66 21.76 5.71
C ARG A 76 -3.16 23.18 5.70
N ILE A 77 -1.91 23.42 5.35
CA ILE A 77 -1.35 24.76 5.21
C ILE A 77 -1.95 25.47 4.00
N ALA A 78 -2.06 24.82 2.86
CA ALA A 78 -2.71 25.35 1.68
C ALA A 78 -4.15 25.78 1.98
N ASP A 79 -4.92 24.91 2.63
CA ASP A 79 -6.32 25.17 2.99
C ASP A 79 -6.46 26.23 4.08
N GLY A 80 -5.63 26.17 5.11
CA GLY A 80 -5.69 27.06 6.26
C GLY A 80 -5.25 28.51 5.96
N LEU A 81 -4.28 28.68 5.05
CA LEU A 81 -3.79 30.00 4.63
C LEU A 81 -4.37 30.44 3.29
N ARG A 82 -5.23 29.65 2.65
CA ARG A 82 -5.79 29.95 1.33
C ARG A 82 -4.71 30.19 0.27
N ILE A 83 -3.64 29.38 0.29
CA ILE A 83 -2.61 29.37 -0.75
C ILE A 83 -3.10 28.46 -1.88
N PRO A 84 -3.24 28.93 -3.12
CA PRO A 84 -3.70 28.13 -4.25
C PRO A 84 -2.87 26.85 -4.42
N GLY A 85 -3.56 25.73 -4.65
CA GLY A 85 -2.92 24.41 -4.70
C GLY A 85 -1.77 24.34 -5.70
N HIS A 86 -1.93 24.97 -6.87
CA HIS A 86 -0.91 24.99 -7.93
C HIS A 86 0.42 25.64 -7.48
N MET A 87 0.40 26.60 -6.54
CA MET A 87 1.62 27.22 -6.02
C MET A 87 2.47 26.27 -5.19
N LEU A 88 1.85 25.29 -4.52
CA LEU A 88 2.50 24.28 -3.68
C LEU A 88 2.63 22.92 -4.37
N GLY A 89 2.32 22.84 -5.67
CA GLY A 89 2.34 21.58 -6.42
C GLY A 89 1.25 20.60 -5.96
N LEU A 90 0.12 21.12 -5.48
CA LEU A 90 -1.08 20.38 -5.10
C LEU A 90 -2.14 20.49 -6.18
N ALA A 91 -3.06 19.51 -6.20
CA ALA A 91 -4.30 19.64 -6.96
C ALA A 91 -5.10 20.86 -6.49
N ARG A 92 -5.98 21.37 -7.37
CA ARG A 92 -6.89 22.46 -7.04
C ARG A 92 -7.67 22.16 -5.77
N ARG A 93 -7.70 23.12 -4.86
CA ARG A 93 -8.38 22.98 -3.58
C ARG A 93 -9.89 23.24 -3.72
N SER A 94 -10.71 22.62 -2.88
CA SER A 94 -12.18 22.70 -2.95
C SER A 94 -12.75 24.12 -2.79
N TRP A 95 -11.99 25.03 -2.19
CA TRP A 95 -12.36 26.43 -1.96
C TRP A 95 -11.94 27.39 -3.07
N GLU A 96 -11.14 26.93 -4.05
CA GLU A 96 -10.75 27.74 -5.19
C GLU A 96 -11.92 27.88 -6.17
N THR A 97 -12.40 29.10 -6.39
CA THR A 97 -13.49 29.38 -7.33
C THR A 97 -13.06 29.06 -8.78
N PRO A 98 -13.91 28.47 -9.63
CA PRO A 98 -13.63 28.34 -11.03
C PRO A 98 -13.43 29.74 -11.65
N VAL A 99 -12.24 29.98 -12.20
CA VAL A 99 -12.02 31.20 -13.01
C VAL A 99 -12.89 31.06 -14.25
N ALA A 100 -13.92 31.92 -14.37
CA ALA A 100 -14.65 32.07 -15.62
C ALA A 100 -13.66 32.60 -16.66
N LEU A 101 -13.49 31.89 -17.74
CA LEU A 101 -12.70 32.32 -18.89
C LEU A 101 -13.41 33.55 -19.51
N THR A 102 -12.85 34.73 -19.25
CA THR A 102 -13.23 35.95 -19.95
C THR A 102 -12.68 35.85 -21.38
N THR A 103 -13.57 35.81 -22.33
CA THR A 103 -13.29 35.93 -23.77
C THR A 103 -12.54 37.24 -24.04
N VAL A 104 -11.28 37.13 -24.49
CA VAL A 104 -10.55 38.29 -25.03
C VAL A 104 -10.88 38.41 -26.52
N GLU A 105 -11.46 39.54 -26.88
CA GLU A 105 -11.74 39.92 -28.28
C GLU A 105 -10.44 39.97 -29.08
N ARG A 106 -10.54 39.50 -30.32
CA ARG A 106 -9.44 39.29 -31.25
C ARG A 106 -9.22 40.56 -32.10
N GLU A 107 -8.04 41.17 -32.04
CA GLU A 107 -7.58 42.13 -33.04
C GLU A 107 -6.92 41.43 -34.23
N PRO A 108 -7.04 42.01 -35.46
CA PRO A 108 -6.63 41.33 -36.70
C PRO A 108 -5.11 41.39 -36.97
N PRO A 109 -4.59 40.50 -37.83
CA PRO A 109 -3.16 40.16 -37.91
C PRO A 109 -2.29 41.12 -38.71
N VAL A 110 -1.08 41.37 -38.21
CA VAL A 110 0.02 42.01 -38.95
C VAL A 110 0.96 40.90 -39.49
N ALA A 111 1.33 41.01 -40.75
CA ALA A 111 2.10 40.04 -41.53
C ALA A 111 3.57 39.88 -41.06
N PRO A 112 4.23 38.76 -41.41
CA PRO A 112 5.40 38.26 -40.71
C PRO A 112 6.74 38.74 -41.22
N ALA A 113 7.70 39.00 -40.34
CA ALA A 113 9.11 39.02 -40.59
C ALA A 113 9.72 37.62 -40.36
N ARG A 114 10.57 37.20 -41.31
CA ARG A 114 11.30 35.93 -41.27
C ARG A 114 12.33 35.95 -40.15
N GLU A 115 12.31 34.92 -39.30
CA GLU A 115 13.42 34.62 -38.39
C GLU A 115 13.89 33.17 -38.51
N GLN A 116 15.16 33.00 -38.22
CA GLN A 116 16.01 31.86 -38.47
C GLN A 116 15.70 30.67 -37.55
N GLU A 117 15.93 29.48 -38.07
CA GLU A 117 15.76 28.18 -37.42
C GLU A 117 16.64 28.02 -36.19
N ALA A 118 16.03 27.70 -35.06
CA ALA A 118 16.65 27.07 -33.89
C ALA A 118 16.09 25.63 -33.73
N PRO A 119 16.87 24.68 -33.18
CA PRO A 119 16.67 23.28 -33.44
C PRO A 119 15.50 22.66 -32.68
N THR A 120 14.68 21.94 -33.40
CA THR A 120 13.79 20.82 -33.04
C THR A 120 12.93 21.01 -31.78
N ALA A 121 11.92 21.85 -31.88
CA ALA A 121 10.70 21.67 -31.09
C ALA A 121 9.97 20.41 -31.63
N LEU A 122 9.48 19.58 -30.72
CA LEU A 122 8.47 18.58 -31.03
C LEU A 122 7.37 19.24 -31.89
N PRO A 123 6.84 18.58 -32.94
CA PRO A 123 5.79 19.16 -33.77
C PRO A 123 4.68 19.64 -32.85
N GLY A 124 4.36 20.93 -32.93
CA GLY A 124 3.36 21.57 -32.10
C GLY A 124 2.03 20.86 -32.29
N ALA A 125 1.61 20.12 -31.31
CA ALA A 125 0.24 19.67 -31.22
C ALA A 125 -0.61 20.93 -31.13
N ASP A 126 -1.55 21.10 -32.05
CA ASP A 126 -2.54 22.18 -32.02
C ASP A 126 -3.27 22.13 -30.65
N VAL A 127 -3.66 23.30 -30.16
CA VAL A 127 -4.41 23.36 -28.86
C VAL A 127 -5.66 22.47 -28.93
N ASP A 128 -6.26 22.33 -30.09
CA ASP A 128 -7.38 21.42 -30.31
C ASP A 128 -6.97 19.95 -30.27
N ASP A 129 -5.76 19.59 -30.69
CA ASP A 129 -5.21 18.23 -30.49
C ASP A 129 -4.86 17.96 -29.04
N ILE A 130 -4.35 18.95 -28.31
CA ILE A 130 -4.09 18.86 -26.87
C ILE A 130 -5.41 18.77 -26.10
N LEU A 131 -6.42 19.55 -26.47
CA LEU A 131 -7.76 19.46 -25.88
C LEU A 131 -8.48 18.17 -26.27
N ALA A 132 -8.27 17.65 -27.47
CA ALA A 132 -8.76 16.34 -27.90
C ALA A 132 -8.06 15.20 -27.17
N LEU A 133 -6.74 15.30 -26.92
CA LEU A 133 -6.00 14.39 -26.04
C LEU A 133 -6.44 14.49 -24.56
N ALA A 134 -6.74 15.68 -24.10
CA ALA A 134 -7.26 15.91 -22.75
C ALA A 134 -8.74 15.50 -22.58
N SER A 135 -9.52 15.54 -23.67
CA SER A 135 -10.95 15.19 -23.67
C SER A 135 -11.24 13.76 -24.16
N ARG A 136 -10.32 13.11 -24.86
CA ARG A 136 -10.41 11.73 -25.37
C ARG A 136 -9.47 10.81 -24.64
N THR A 137 -9.81 10.41 -23.45
CA THR A 137 -9.23 9.19 -22.90
C THR A 137 -10.06 8.02 -23.46
N ASP A 138 -9.92 7.74 -24.75
CA ASP A 138 -10.42 6.50 -25.31
C ASP A 138 -9.65 5.36 -24.68
N LEU A 139 -10.27 4.68 -23.72
CA LEU A 139 -9.76 3.44 -23.16
C LEU A 139 -9.81 2.38 -24.28
N SER A 140 -8.72 2.31 -25.02
CA SER A 140 -8.56 1.25 -26.00
C SER A 140 -8.34 -0.09 -25.30
N PRO A 141 -8.64 -1.22 -25.94
CA PRO A 141 -8.30 -2.54 -25.42
C PRO A 141 -6.81 -2.68 -25.06
N SER A 142 -5.91 -2.01 -25.81
CA SER A 142 -4.49 -1.97 -25.50
C SER A 142 -4.17 -1.22 -24.21
N THR A 143 -4.90 -0.16 -23.88
CA THR A 143 -4.75 0.55 -22.60
C THR A 143 -5.17 -0.33 -21.43
N LEU A 144 -6.30 -1.06 -21.55
CA LEU A 144 -6.75 -2.00 -20.52
C LEU A 144 -5.75 -3.14 -20.33
N GLN A 145 -5.20 -3.67 -21.40
CA GLN A 145 -4.14 -4.68 -21.34
C GLN A 145 -2.88 -4.14 -20.64
N ALA A 146 -2.46 -2.92 -20.95
CA ALA A 146 -1.32 -2.28 -20.28
C ALA A 146 -1.56 -2.07 -18.78
N LEU A 147 -2.79 -1.70 -18.38
CA LEU A 147 -3.17 -1.57 -16.98
C LEU A 147 -3.10 -2.91 -16.23
N ARG A 148 -3.53 -4.01 -16.86
CA ARG A 148 -3.41 -5.36 -16.29
C ARG A 148 -1.96 -5.79 -16.17
N ALA A 149 -1.16 -5.61 -17.21
CA ALA A 149 0.27 -5.93 -17.19
C ALA A 149 1.02 -5.15 -16.08
N SER A 150 0.63 -3.91 -15.82
CA SER A 150 1.23 -3.12 -14.74
C SER A 150 0.91 -3.69 -13.34
N ILE A 151 -0.26 -4.30 -13.13
CA ILE A 151 -0.61 -4.96 -11.87
C ILE A 151 0.31 -6.16 -11.61
N GLU A 152 0.56 -6.98 -12.63
CA GLU A 152 1.49 -8.10 -12.55
C GLU A 152 2.92 -7.64 -12.22
N ASP A 153 3.36 -6.54 -12.84
CA ASP A 153 4.67 -5.94 -12.54
C ASP A 153 4.73 -5.41 -11.11
N TYR A 154 3.68 -4.80 -10.61
CA TYR A 154 3.61 -4.36 -9.21
C TYR A 154 3.69 -5.52 -8.23
N TRP A 155 3.02 -6.64 -8.48
CA TRP A 155 3.12 -7.83 -7.64
C TRP A 155 4.54 -8.38 -7.63
N ARG A 156 5.19 -8.49 -8.79
CA ARG A 156 6.56 -8.95 -8.92
C ARG A 156 7.53 -8.05 -8.13
N ARG A 157 7.36 -6.73 -8.23
CA ARG A 157 8.18 -5.77 -7.47
C ARG A 157 7.90 -5.80 -5.98
N ASP A 158 6.65 -6.03 -5.57
CA ASP A 158 6.28 -6.21 -4.16
C ASP A 158 7.00 -7.41 -3.55
N ASP A 159 7.08 -8.53 -4.27
CA ASP A 159 7.80 -9.73 -3.84
C ASP A 159 9.32 -9.50 -3.76
N GLN A 160 9.88 -8.68 -4.63
CA GLN A 160 11.32 -8.39 -4.68
C GLN A 160 11.77 -7.32 -3.68
N HIS A 161 10.97 -6.27 -3.47
CA HIS A 161 11.38 -5.05 -2.76
C HIS A 161 10.44 -4.66 -1.61
N GLY A 162 9.27 -5.27 -1.50
CA GLY A 162 8.20 -4.88 -0.57
C GLY A 162 7.33 -3.75 -1.11
N GLY A 163 6.15 -3.60 -0.49
CA GLY A 163 5.10 -2.72 -1.00
C GLY A 163 5.24 -1.23 -0.68
N GLU A 164 6.13 -0.84 0.23
CA GLU A 164 6.18 0.54 0.71
C GLU A 164 6.57 1.54 -0.39
N ALA A 165 7.64 1.23 -1.13
CA ALA A 165 8.11 2.09 -2.23
C ALA A 165 7.15 2.12 -3.42
N LEU A 166 6.39 1.05 -3.64
CA LEU A 166 5.44 0.93 -4.74
C LEU A 166 4.09 1.58 -4.46
N ARG A 167 3.70 1.69 -3.20
CA ARG A 167 2.37 2.14 -2.78
C ARG A 167 1.92 3.45 -3.42
N PRO A 168 2.74 4.52 -3.52
CA PRO A 168 2.32 5.75 -4.17
C PRO A 168 1.92 5.56 -5.64
N ALA A 169 2.65 4.71 -6.38
CA ALA A 169 2.35 4.42 -7.78
C ALA A 169 1.05 3.62 -7.91
N VAL A 170 0.86 2.58 -7.09
CA VAL A 170 -0.36 1.76 -7.10
C VAL A 170 -1.59 2.59 -6.72
N VAL A 171 -1.49 3.45 -5.69
CA VAL A 171 -2.57 4.37 -5.30
C VAL A 171 -2.86 5.39 -6.41
N GLY A 172 -1.83 5.92 -7.05
CA GLY A 172 -1.97 6.83 -8.19
C GLY A 172 -2.72 6.18 -9.35
N GLN A 173 -2.34 4.95 -9.71
CA GLN A 173 -3.02 4.20 -10.77
C GLN A 173 -4.46 3.82 -10.38
N LEU A 174 -4.72 3.43 -9.14
CA LEU A 174 -6.07 3.18 -8.65
C LEU A 174 -6.96 4.43 -8.81
N ARG A 175 -6.46 5.61 -8.44
CA ARG A 175 -7.17 6.89 -8.60
C ARG A 175 -7.43 7.20 -10.08
N TYR A 176 -6.44 6.95 -10.92
CA TYR A 176 -6.58 7.14 -12.37
C TYR A 176 -7.69 6.25 -12.92
N VAL A 177 -7.66 4.94 -12.65
CA VAL A 177 -8.68 3.98 -13.14
C VAL A 177 -10.07 4.29 -12.56
N THR A 178 -10.17 4.62 -11.27
CA THR A 178 -11.47 4.95 -10.65
C THR A 178 -12.05 6.27 -11.18
N GLY A 179 -11.24 7.16 -11.73
CA GLY A 179 -11.69 8.35 -12.46
C GLY A 179 -12.56 7.98 -13.65
N PHE A 180 -12.18 6.96 -14.40
CA PHE A 180 -12.95 6.48 -15.57
C PHE A 180 -14.27 5.79 -15.24
N LEU A 181 -14.44 5.24 -14.03
CA LEU A 181 -15.69 4.59 -13.62
C LEU A 181 -16.88 5.56 -13.53
N LYS A 182 -16.62 6.87 -13.52
CA LYS A 182 -17.66 7.91 -13.48
C LYS A 182 -18.22 8.26 -14.85
N GLU A 183 -17.55 7.83 -15.90
CA GLU A 183 -17.94 8.11 -17.27
C GLU A 183 -18.88 7.04 -17.80
N ASN A 184 -19.85 7.43 -18.66
CA ASN A 184 -20.78 6.49 -19.27
C ASN A 184 -20.06 5.76 -20.43
N ARG A 185 -19.77 4.47 -20.23
CA ARG A 185 -19.04 3.63 -21.20
C ARG A 185 -19.85 2.37 -21.51
N SER A 186 -19.41 1.60 -22.52
CA SER A 186 -20.01 0.30 -22.82
C SER A 186 -19.88 -0.64 -21.61
N ALA A 187 -20.87 -1.50 -21.40
CA ALA A 187 -20.91 -2.44 -20.27
C ALA A 187 -19.64 -3.30 -20.18
N VAL A 188 -19.08 -3.72 -21.31
CA VAL A 188 -17.85 -4.52 -21.37
C VAL A 188 -16.64 -3.73 -20.84
N ILE A 189 -16.42 -2.51 -21.32
CA ILE A 189 -15.31 -1.66 -20.86
C ILE A 189 -15.48 -1.33 -19.37
N GLN A 190 -16.70 -1.09 -18.94
CA GLN A 190 -17.00 -0.78 -17.55
C GLN A 190 -16.70 -1.96 -16.64
N GLN A 191 -17.10 -3.18 -17.02
CA GLN A 191 -16.78 -4.41 -16.29
C GLN A 191 -15.26 -4.62 -16.16
N GLU A 192 -14.52 -4.44 -17.26
CA GLU A 192 -13.08 -4.52 -17.27
C GLU A 192 -12.42 -3.50 -16.30
N LEU A 193 -12.90 -2.25 -16.32
CA LEU A 193 -12.38 -1.19 -15.44
C LEU A 193 -12.66 -1.49 -13.95
N TYR A 194 -13.85 -2.01 -13.64
CA TYR A 194 -14.16 -2.44 -12.27
C TYR A 194 -13.22 -3.55 -11.81
N GLY A 195 -12.94 -4.55 -12.67
CA GLY A 195 -11.99 -5.63 -12.37
C GLY A 195 -10.58 -5.09 -12.09
N VAL A 196 -10.05 -4.26 -12.98
CA VAL A 196 -8.72 -3.61 -12.82
C VAL A 196 -8.68 -2.76 -11.54
N ALA A 197 -9.71 -1.97 -11.26
CA ALA A 197 -9.79 -1.16 -10.05
C ALA A 197 -9.85 -2.03 -8.78
N ALA A 198 -10.60 -3.14 -8.81
CA ALA A 198 -10.69 -4.08 -7.70
C ALA A 198 -9.32 -4.72 -7.39
N GLU A 199 -8.57 -5.15 -8.42
CA GLU A 199 -7.24 -5.70 -8.25
C GLU A 199 -6.24 -4.67 -7.71
N LEU A 200 -6.25 -3.42 -8.21
CA LEU A 200 -5.42 -2.34 -7.70
C LEU A 200 -5.76 -1.99 -6.24
N ALA A 201 -7.04 -1.98 -5.90
CA ALA A 201 -7.48 -1.74 -4.52
C ALA A 201 -7.01 -2.86 -3.58
N ARG A 202 -7.12 -4.14 -4.00
CA ARG A 202 -6.61 -5.28 -3.24
C ARG A 202 -5.09 -5.20 -3.06
N LEU A 203 -4.35 -4.90 -4.12
CA LEU A 203 -2.89 -4.73 -4.04
C LEU A 203 -2.53 -3.57 -3.10
N THR A 204 -3.22 -2.43 -3.19
CA THR A 204 -3.03 -1.32 -2.25
C THR A 204 -3.27 -1.78 -0.81
N GLY A 205 -4.38 -2.49 -0.55
CA GLY A 205 -4.68 -3.08 0.75
C GLY A 205 -3.56 -4.00 1.24
N TRP A 206 -2.99 -4.82 0.35
CA TRP A 206 -1.88 -5.72 0.65
C TRP A 206 -0.62 -4.96 1.07
N THR A 207 -0.23 -3.89 0.36
CA THR A 207 0.95 -3.07 0.74
C THR A 207 0.80 -2.42 2.11
N TYR A 208 -0.42 -2.03 2.50
CA TYR A 208 -0.71 -1.53 3.84
C TYR A 208 -0.71 -2.64 4.88
N PHE A 209 -1.22 -3.83 4.55
CA PHE A 209 -1.16 -5.00 5.42
C PHE A 209 0.29 -5.42 5.71
N ASP A 210 1.15 -5.45 4.70
CA ASP A 210 2.57 -5.76 4.85
C ASP A 210 3.33 -4.71 5.69
N ALA A 211 2.88 -3.46 5.65
CA ALA A 211 3.34 -2.38 6.52
C ALA A 211 2.72 -2.39 7.93
N ARG A 212 1.91 -3.40 8.30
CA ARG A 212 1.13 -3.49 9.54
C ARG A 212 0.17 -2.32 9.78
N GLN A 213 -0.17 -1.57 8.75
CA GLN A 213 -1.15 -0.48 8.79
C GLN A 213 -2.56 -1.04 8.54
N TYR A 214 -3.06 -1.79 9.51
CA TYR A 214 -4.25 -2.64 9.36
C TYR A 214 -5.55 -1.87 9.10
N SER A 215 -5.69 -0.65 9.58
CA SER A 215 -6.86 0.20 9.34
C SER A 215 -6.96 0.58 7.87
N GLN A 216 -5.86 1.07 7.31
CA GLN A 216 -5.75 1.43 5.89
C GLN A 216 -5.92 0.20 4.99
N ALA A 217 -5.27 -0.91 5.34
CA ALA A 217 -5.43 -2.17 4.62
C ALA A 217 -6.90 -2.58 4.51
N ARG A 218 -7.64 -2.53 5.64
CA ARG A 218 -9.07 -2.84 5.68
C ARG A 218 -9.91 -1.93 4.78
N THR A 219 -9.60 -0.62 4.76
CA THR A 219 -10.29 0.35 3.89
C THR A 219 -10.15 -0.03 2.41
N TYR A 220 -8.94 -0.35 1.96
CA TYR A 220 -8.71 -0.71 0.57
C TYR A 220 -9.23 -2.11 0.22
N PHE A 221 -9.18 -3.08 1.13
CA PHE A 221 -9.83 -4.37 0.93
C PHE A 221 -11.35 -4.24 0.84
N ALA A 222 -11.97 -3.38 1.66
CA ALA A 222 -13.40 -3.11 1.56
C ALA A 222 -13.76 -2.44 0.21
N GLU A 223 -12.92 -1.54 -0.28
CA GLU A 223 -13.10 -0.94 -1.60
C GLU A 223 -12.94 -1.97 -2.72
N ALA A 224 -11.94 -2.87 -2.64
CA ALA A 224 -11.77 -3.97 -3.59
C ALA A 224 -13.00 -4.88 -3.62
N LEU A 225 -13.56 -5.21 -2.44
CA LEU A 225 -14.78 -6.02 -2.33
C LEU A 225 -15.98 -5.33 -2.94
N ARG A 226 -16.14 -4.01 -2.73
CA ARG A 226 -17.22 -3.20 -3.30
C ARG A 226 -17.15 -3.18 -4.83
N LEU A 227 -15.94 -3.01 -5.38
CA LEU A 227 -15.70 -2.97 -6.83
C LEU A 227 -15.96 -4.34 -7.48
N ALA A 228 -15.48 -5.43 -6.89
CA ALA A 228 -15.73 -6.80 -7.35
C ALA A 228 -17.23 -7.15 -7.31
N LYS A 229 -17.93 -6.72 -6.23
CA LYS A 229 -19.37 -6.92 -6.10
C LYS A 229 -20.16 -6.19 -7.19
N ALA A 230 -19.72 -5.03 -7.66
CA ALA A 230 -20.40 -4.25 -8.71
C ALA A 230 -20.46 -4.99 -10.06
N ILE A 231 -19.59 -5.98 -10.29
CA ILE A 231 -19.54 -6.81 -11.49
C ILE A 231 -19.84 -8.30 -11.21
N ASP A 232 -20.32 -8.62 -10.01
CA ASP A 232 -20.61 -9.98 -9.50
C ASP A 232 -19.43 -10.97 -9.65
N ASP A 233 -18.18 -10.46 -9.55
CA ASP A 233 -16.98 -11.30 -9.56
C ASP A 233 -16.81 -11.98 -8.21
N ARG A 234 -17.50 -13.09 -8.03
CA ARG A 234 -17.57 -13.85 -6.77
C ARG A 234 -16.24 -14.48 -6.42
N GLN A 235 -15.49 -14.93 -7.42
CA GLN A 235 -14.20 -15.55 -7.22
C GLN A 235 -13.18 -14.52 -6.70
N PHE A 236 -13.19 -13.30 -7.24
CA PHE A 236 -12.35 -12.23 -6.72
C PHE A 236 -12.83 -11.71 -5.35
N MET A 237 -14.15 -11.69 -5.10
CA MET A 237 -14.68 -11.40 -3.76
C MET A 237 -14.16 -12.40 -2.72
N ALA A 238 -14.12 -13.70 -3.06
CA ALA A 238 -13.52 -14.74 -2.19
C ALA A 238 -12.05 -14.45 -1.89
N ASN A 239 -11.27 -14.05 -2.89
CA ASN A 239 -9.86 -13.66 -2.71
C ASN A 239 -9.70 -12.47 -1.75
N VAL A 240 -10.49 -11.41 -1.91
CA VAL A 240 -10.42 -10.23 -1.03
C VAL A 240 -10.79 -10.61 0.41
N LEU A 241 -11.84 -11.39 0.62
CA LEU A 241 -12.24 -11.89 1.93
C LEU A 241 -11.15 -12.78 2.55
N ALA A 242 -10.45 -13.59 1.75
CA ALA A 242 -9.31 -14.39 2.20
C ALA A 242 -8.13 -13.50 2.66
N CYS A 243 -7.86 -12.38 1.98
CA CYS A 243 -6.87 -11.39 2.43
C CYS A 243 -7.28 -10.75 3.77
N MET A 244 -8.56 -10.41 3.94
CA MET A 244 -9.08 -9.86 5.20
C MET A 244 -9.05 -10.89 6.34
N SER A 245 -9.34 -12.17 6.06
CA SER A 245 -9.19 -13.29 7.01
C SER A 245 -7.74 -13.44 7.47
N LEU A 246 -6.79 -13.39 6.53
CA LEU A 246 -5.38 -13.43 6.86
C LEU A 246 -4.98 -12.23 7.75
N GLN A 247 -5.45 -11.02 7.41
CA GLN A 247 -5.21 -9.85 8.27
C GLN A 247 -5.76 -10.05 9.68
N ALA A 248 -6.97 -10.58 9.84
CA ALA A 248 -7.58 -10.85 11.15
C ALA A 248 -6.76 -11.88 11.95
N THR A 249 -6.23 -12.91 11.28
CA THR A 249 -5.28 -13.89 11.86
C THR A 249 -4.04 -13.20 12.43
N TYR A 250 -3.47 -12.21 11.71
CA TYR A 250 -2.30 -11.45 12.18
C TYR A 250 -2.62 -10.42 13.27
N GLN A 251 -3.88 -10.08 13.44
CA GLN A 251 -4.37 -9.23 14.54
C GLN A 251 -4.82 -10.03 15.77
N ASP A 252 -4.58 -11.34 15.79
CA ASP A 252 -5.04 -12.26 16.85
C ASP A 252 -6.56 -12.19 17.07
N LYS A 253 -7.31 -12.14 15.96
CA LYS A 253 -8.78 -12.12 15.92
C LYS A 253 -9.34 -13.36 15.21
N PRO A 254 -9.18 -14.56 15.80
CA PRO A 254 -9.54 -15.80 15.12
C PRO A 254 -11.03 -15.93 14.79
N GLY A 255 -11.92 -15.34 15.60
CA GLY A 255 -13.36 -15.30 15.31
C GLY A 255 -13.68 -14.51 14.03
N ASP A 256 -13.09 -13.32 13.87
CA ASP A 256 -13.23 -12.51 12.65
C ASP A 256 -12.61 -13.26 11.46
N ALA A 257 -11.44 -13.87 11.64
CA ALA A 257 -10.76 -14.63 10.59
C ALA A 257 -11.61 -15.80 10.08
N LEU A 258 -12.23 -16.57 10.97
CA LEU A 258 -13.14 -17.67 10.61
C LEU A 258 -14.40 -17.17 9.91
N ALA A 259 -15.01 -16.08 10.38
CA ALA A 259 -16.19 -15.52 9.74
C ALA A 259 -15.87 -15.06 8.30
N LEU A 260 -14.73 -14.39 8.10
CA LEU A 260 -14.30 -13.89 6.79
C LEU A 260 -13.95 -15.02 5.82
N VAL A 261 -13.23 -16.08 6.28
CA VAL A 261 -12.89 -17.19 5.39
C VAL A 261 -14.12 -18.03 5.02
N ARG A 262 -15.06 -18.22 5.92
CA ARG A 262 -16.34 -18.88 5.61
C ARG A 262 -17.13 -18.08 4.56
N ALA A 263 -17.21 -16.77 4.72
CA ALA A 263 -17.80 -15.90 3.70
C ALA A 263 -17.08 -16.01 2.35
N ALA A 264 -15.73 -16.12 2.35
CA ALA A 264 -14.95 -16.38 1.14
C ALA A 264 -15.30 -17.71 0.49
N GLN A 265 -15.40 -18.78 1.27
CA GLN A 265 -15.79 -20.10 0.80
C GLN A 265 -17.23 -20.12 0.26
N ASP A 266 -18.14 -19.35 0.87
CA ASP A 266 -19.52 -19.22 0.37
C ASP A 266 -19.55 -18.51 -0.99
N GLN A 267 -18.77 -17.44 -1.19
CA GLN A 267 -18.62 -16.81 -2.50
C GLN A 267 -18.05 -17.78 -3.53
N ALA A 268 -16.96 -18.47 -3.20
CA ALA A 268 -16.33 -19.45 -4.08
C ALA A 268 -17.25 -20.59 -4.49
N ARG A 269 -18.08 -21.10 -3.56
CA ARG A 269 -19.08 -22.15 -3.87
C ARG A 269 -20.20 -21.72 -4.78
N THR A 270 -20.50 -20.43 -4.84
CA THR A 270 -21.55 -19.85 -5.66
C THR A 270 -21.05 -19.31 -7.00
N ALA A 271 -19.75 -19.33 -7.23
CA ALA A 271 -19.12 -18.97 -8.49
C ALA A 271 -18.95 -20.25 -9.36
N ASP A 272 -19.43 -20.18 -10.60
CA ASP A 272 -19.39 -21.32 -11.52
C ASP A 272 -17.97 -21.66 -12.02
N ASP A 273 -17.04 -20.72 -11.90
CA ASP A 273 -15.67 -20.78 -12.40
C ASP A 273 -14.60 -21.02 -11.32
N THR A 274 -15.00 -21.36 -10.09
CA THR A 274 -14.05 -21.56 -8.98
C THR A 274 -13.18 -22.80 -9.23
N THR A 275 -11.85 -22.58 -9.23
CA THR A 275 -10.88 -23.65 -9.45
C THR A 275 -10.48 -24.37 -8.16
N PRO A 276 -10.00 -25.64 -8.24
CA PRO A 276 -9.50 -26.36 -7.07
C PRO A 276 -8.35 -25.64 -6.36
N ARG A 277 -7.52 -24.89 -7.08
CA ARG A 277 -6.45 -24.08 -6.51
C ARG A 277 -6.98 -22.97 -5.58
N VAL A 278 -8.06 -22.30 -5.98
CA VAL A 278 -8.73 -21.30 -5.15
C VAL A 278 -9.28 -21.93 -3.88
N LEU A 279 -9.97 -23.08 -4.00
CA LEU A 279 -10.51 -23.80 -2.84
C LEU A 279 -9.43 -24.27 -1.87
N SER A 280 -8.30 -24.77 -2.39
CA SER A 280 -7.14 -25.14 -1.59
C SER A 280 -6.58 -23.95 -0.82
N MET A 281 -6.39 -22.82 -1.47
CA MET A 281 -5.93 -21.59 -0.83
C MET A 281 -6.89 -21.14 0.29
N LEU A 282 -8.19 -21.18 0.07
CA LEU A 282 -9.19 -20.82 1.09
C LEU A 282 -9.15 -21.78 2.29
N SER A 283 -8.99 -23.09 2.05
CA SER A 283 -8.85 -24.08 3.12
C SER A 283 -7.59 -23.83 3.97
N MET A 284 -6.49 -23.38 3.36
CA MET A 284 -5.31 -22.95 4.12
C MET A 284 -5.54 -21.69 4.93
N ARG A 285 -6.34 -20.73 4.46
CA ARG A 285 -6.75 -19.57 5.29
C ARG A 285 -7.59 -19.99 6.50
N GLU A 286 -8.47 -20.97 6.31
CA GLU A 286 -9.24 -21.57 7.41
C GLU A 286 -8.33 -22.30 8.41
N ALA A 287 -7.34 -23.07 7.93
CA ALA A 287 -6.33 -23.70 8.78
C ALA A 287 -5.59 -22.68 9.66
N PHE A 288 -5.18 -21.54 9.09
CA PHE A 288 -4.53 -20.48 9.86
C PHE A 288 -5.43 -19.84 10.92
N ALA A 289 -6.71 -19.64 10.62
CA ALA A 289 -7.68 -19.11 11.57
C ALA A 289 -7.91 -20.08 12.74
N HIS A 290 -8.09 -21.37 12.44
CA HIS A 290 -8.20 -22.43 13.46
C HIS A 290 -6.92 -22.60 14.28
N ALA A 291 -5.75 -22.51 13.65
CA ALA A 291 -4.47 -22.57 14.35
C ALA A 291 -4.29 -21.39 15.32
N THR A 292 -4.74 -20.20 14.96
CA THR A 292 -4.72 -19.03 15.85
C THR A 292 -5.69 -19.19 17.00
N LEU A 293 -6.83 -19.86 16.79
CA LEU A 293 -7.78 -20.22 17.86
C LEU A 293 -7.25 -21.35 18.77
N GLY A 294 -6.16 -21.99 18.40
CA GLY A 294 -5.62 -23.16 19.13
C GLY A 294 -6.42 -24.46 18.88
N SER A 295 -7.30 -24.50 17.90
CA SER A 295 -8.14 -25.66 17.58
C SER A 295 -7.38 -26.65 16.69
N ARG A 296 -6.59 -27.55 17.32
CA ARG A 296 -5.72 -28.52 16.62
C ARG A 296 -6.48 -29.39 15.64
N ALA A 297 -7.59 -30.02 16.07
CA ALA A 297 -8.37 -30.91 15.22
C ALA A 297 -8.94 -30.20 13.99
N ALA A 298 -9.49 -29.00 14.15
CA ALA A 298 -10.04 -28.22 13.05
C ALA A 298 -8.92 -27.73 12.10
N THR A 299 -7.73 -27.40 12.63
CA THR A 299 -6.56 -27.10 11.82
C THR A 299 -6.17 -28.26 10.92
N HIS A 300 -6.07 -29.49 11.46
CA HIS A 300 -5.76 -30.68 10.67
C HIS A 300 -6.82 -30.95 9.59
N THR A 301 -8.11 -30.82 9.95
CA THR A 301 -9.19 -31.00 8.96
C THR A 301 -9.07 -30.02 7.81
N ALA A 302 -8.80 -28.73 8.10
CA ALA A 302 -8.65 -27.70 7.06
C ALA A 302 -7.38 -27.91 6.23
N ILE A 303 -6.27 -28.34 6.83
CA ILE A 303 -5.04 -28.74 6.10
C ILE A 303 -5.35 -29.91 5.16
N HIS A 304 -5.99 -30.96 5.65
CA HIS A 304 -6.34 -32.12 4.83
C HIS A 304 -7.22 -31.72 3.64
N GLU A 305 -8.21 -30.87 3.88
CA GLU A 305 -9.07 -30.36 2.81
C GLU A 305 -8.28 -29.52 1.78
N ALA A 306 -7.34 -28.69 2.23
CA ALA A 306 -6.48 -27.95 1.33
C ALA A 306 -5.68 -28.86 0.39
N HIS A 307 -5.05 -29.91 0.93
CA HIS A 307 -4.32 -30.88 0.13
C HIS A 307 -5.23 -31.64 -0.82
N ARG A 308 -6.40 -32.11 -0.36
CA ARG A 308 -7.40 -32.81 -1.19
C ARG A 308 -7.86 -31.96 -2.38
N GLN A 309 -8.05 -30.65 -2.19
CA GLN A 309 -8.39 -29.72 -3.27
C GLN A 309 -7.20 -29.54 -4.21
N PHE A 310 -5.99 -29.40 -3.67
CA PHE A 310 -4.80 -29.18 -4.48
C PHE A 310 -4.46 -30.37 -5.38
N GLU A 311 -4.70 -31.60 -4.94
CA GLU A 311 -4.54 -32.81 -5.74
C GLU A 311 -5.43 -32.83 -7.01
N GLN A 312 -6.49 -32.04 -7.03
CA GLN A 312 -7.39 -31.90 -8.17
C GLN A 312 -6.93 -30.83 -9.17
N VAL A 313 -5.91 -30.01 -8.83
CA VAL A 313 -5.40 -28.95 -9.69
C VAL A 313 -4.75 -29.55 -10.95
N ARG A 314 -5.16 -29.03 -12.10
CA ARG A 314 -4.63 -29.42 -13.41
C ARG A 314 -4.01 -28.22 -14.10
N SER A 315 -3.01 -28.45 -14.93
CA SER A 315 -2.35 -27.37 -15.70
C SER A 315 -3.28 -26.68 -16.70
N ALA A 316 -4.41 -27.31 -17.05
CA ALA A 316 -5.40 -26.75 -17.97
C ALA A 316 -6.52 -25.99 -17.25
N ASP A 317 -6.52 -25.95 -15.91
CA ASP A 317 -7.54 -25.21 -15.16
C ASP A 317 -7.42 -23.71 -15.46
N PRO A 318 -8.55 -23.01 -15.64
CA PRO A 318 -8.56 -21.56 -15.89
C PRO A 318 -8.31 -20.79 -14.60
N ASP A 319 -7.16 -21.02 -13.96
CA ASP A 319 -6.80 -20.34 -12.73
C ASP A 319 -6.69 -18.83 -12.96
N PRO A 320 -7.36 -17.99 -12.16
CA PRO A 320 -7.14 -16.57 -12.22
C PRO A 320 -5.70 -16.22 -11.85
N ALA A 321 -5.12 -15.22 -12.53
CA ALA A 321 -3.71 -14.84 -12.36
C ALA A 321 -3.34 -14.56 -10.88
N TRP A 322 -4.28 -14.05 -10.10
CA TRP A 322 -4.04 -13.70 -8.71
C TRP A 322 -3.92 -14.91 -7.76
N VAL A 323 -4.17 -16.16 -8.19
CA VAL A 323 -4.01 -17.36 -7.36
C VAL A 323 -2.83 -18.22 -7.79
N THR A 324 -2.21 -17.95 -8.91
CA THR A 324 -1.12 -18.77 -9.47
C THR A 324 0.11 -18.89 -8.55
N TYR A 325 0.30 -17.91 -7.65
CA TYR A 325 1.34 -17.96 -6.61
C TYR A 325 1.13 -19.12 -5.60
N PHE A 326 -0.10 -19.65 -5.52
CA PHE A 326 -0.44 -20.73 -4.62
C PHE A 326 -0.13 -22.09 -5.31
N ASP A 327 1.14 -22.37 -5.42
CA ASP A 327 1.72 -23.59 -5.97
C ASP A 327 1.99 -24.66 -4.89
N GLU A 328 2.56 -25.79 -5.27
CA GLU A 328 2.88 -26.87 -4.34
C GLU A 328 3.85 -26.44 -3.24
N PRO A 329 4.99 -25.78 -3.51
CA PRO A 329 5.85 -25.24 -2.46
C PRO A 329 5.11 -24.31 -1.50
N LYS A 330 4.18 -23.48 -2.01
CA LYS A 330 3.38 -22.59 -1.17
C LYS A 330 2.41 -23.36 -0.27
N LEU A 331 1.74 -24.38 -0.77
CA LEU A 331 0.89 -25.24 0.04
C LEU A 331 1.70 -25.94 1.15
N ILE A 332 2.88 -26.49 0.82
CA ILE A 332 3.74 -27.18 1.78
C ILE A 332 4.22 -26.24 2.89
N VAL A 333 4.69 -25.02 2.53
CA VAL A 333 5.15 -24.08 3.55
C VAL A 333 4.01 -23.57 4.43
N ASP A 334 2.83 -23.31 3.85
CA ASP A 334 1.65 -22.90 4.62
C ASP A 334 1.18 -24.01 5.57
N THR A 335 1.24 -25.27 5.12
CA THR A 335 1.00 -26.47 5.96
C THR A 335 1.97 -26.50 7.14
N GLY A 336 3.26 -26.36 6.89
CA GLY A 336 4.27 -26.31 7.95
C GLY A 336 4.04 -25.16 8.93
N ILE A 337 3.69 -23.98 8.43
CA ILE A 337 3.34 -22.83 9.28
C ILE A 337 2.12 -23.11 10.17
N ALA A 338 1.08 -23.74 9.63
CA ALA A 338 -0.12 -24.10 10.38
C ALA A 338 0.20 -25.11 11.52
N HIS A 339 1.00 -26.16 11.23
CA HIS A 339 1.52 -27.09 12.25
C HIS A 339 2.37 -26.36 13.31
N GLY A 340 3.27 -25.48 12.89
CA GLY A 340 4.09 -24.68 13.82
C GLY A 340 3.27 -23.78 14.75
N ARG A 341 2.13 -23.24 14.28
CA ARG A 341 1.21 -22.44 15.10
C ARG A 341 0.51 -23.24 16.20
N ILE A 342 0.19 -24.49 15.93
CA ILE A 342 -0.47 -25.39 16.94
C ILE A 342 0.54 -26.16 17.77
N GLY A 343 1.84 -25.82 17.70
CA GLY A 343 2.90 -26.39 18.54
C GLY A 343 3.46 -27.73 18.04
N GLU A 344 3.19 -28.12 16.79
CA GLU A 344 3.69 -29.36 16.18
C GLU A 344 5.01 -29.12 15.41
N ALA A 345 6.00 -28.59 16.13
CA ALA A 345 7.25 -28.12 15.55
C ALA A 345 8.04 -29.24 14.80
N ALA A 346 7.97 -30.48 15.28
CA ALA A 346 8.63 -31.62 14.63
C ALA A 346 8.05 -31.96 13.25
N ILE A 347 6.75 -31.68 13.03
CA ILE A 347 6.08 -31.82 11.74
C ILE A 347 6.37 -30.60 10.85
N ALA A 348 6.33 -29.41 11.46
CA ALA A 348 6.46 -28.15 10.78
C ALA A 348 7.85 -27.94 10.13
N GLU A 349 8.92 -28.32 10.84
CA GLU A 349 10.28 -28.00 10.43
C GLU A 349 10.68 -28.58 9.07
N PRO A 350 10.51 -29.90 8.81
CA PRO A 350 10.88 -30.46 7.52
C PRO A 350 10.04 -29.89 6.37
N LEU A 351 8.77 -29.57 6.58
CA LEU A 351 7.89 -28.98 5.57
C LEU A 351 8.35 -27.58 5.17
N ILE A 352 8.65 -26.73 6.16
CA ILE A 352 9.11 -25.37 5.88
C ILE A 352 10.49 -25.37 5.24
N ALA A 353 11.40 -26.23 5.69
CA ALA A 353 12.75 -26.34 5.15
C ALA A 353 12.76 -26.85 3.69
N ASP A 354 11.96 -27.88 3.38
CA ASP A 354 11.79 -28.38 2.02
C ASP A 354 11.25 -27.30 1.08
N ALA A 355 10.13 -26.68 1.44
CA ALA A 355 9.52 -25.62 0.63
C ALA A 355 10.49 -24.46 0.38
N LEU A 356 11.20 -24.01 1.42
CA LEU A 356 12.17 -22.90 1.31
C LEU A 356 13.34 -23.25 0.38
N SER A 357 13.72 -24.53 0.29
CA SER A 357 14.77 -25.01 -0.62
C SER A 357 14.33 -24.94 -2.09
N ARG A 358 13.05 -25.12 -2.37
CA ARG A 358 12.44 -25.15 -3.72
C ARG A 358 11.90 -23.80 -4.18
N GLU A 359 11.77 -22.83 -3.25
CA GLU A 359 11.19 -21.53 -3.55
C GLU A 359 12.11 -20.68 -4.44
N ASP A 360 11.51 -19.96 -5.41
CA ASP A 360 12.22 -19.07 -6.31
C ASP A 360 13.01 -17.98 -5.52
N SER A 361 14.26 -17.80 -5.89
CA SER A 361 15.15 -16.81 -5.28
C SER A 361 14.69 -15.36 -5.50
N SER A 362 13.86 -15.10 -6.51
CA SER A 362 13.28 -13.77 -6.80
C SER A 362 12.23 -13.34 -5.78
N ASN A 363 11.53 -14.28 -5.12
CA ASN A 363 10.58 -14.00 -4.05
C ASN A 363 11.31 -13.72 -2.72
N ARG A 364 12.04 -12.62 -2.67
CA ARG A 364 12.85 -12.26 -1.49
C ARG A 364 12.02 -12.07 -0.22
N ARG A 365 10.86 -11.41 -0.34
CA ARG A 365 9.96 -11.17 0.78
C ARG A 365 9.37 -12.46 1.34
N GLY A 366 8.86 -13.33 0.48
CA GLY A 366 8.34 -14.64 0.87
C GLY A 366 9.41 -15.49 1.56
N ARG A 367 10.60 -15.58 0.96
CA ARG A 367 11.73 -16.33 1.54
C ARG A 367 12.17 -15.81 2.91
N ALA A 368 12.23 -14.49 3.11
CA ALA A 368 12.53 -13.91 4.42
C ALA A 368 11.48 -14.30 5.46
N PHE A 369 10.20 -14.27 5.07
CA PHE A 369 9.08 -14.65 5.92
C PHE A 369 9.08 -16.15 6.27
N HIS A 370 9.33 -17.02 5.30
CA HIS A 370 9.39 -18.46 5.51
C HIS A 370 10.62 -18.87 6.35
N ALA A 371 11.78 -18.22 6.14
CA ALA A 371 12.95 -18.42 6.98
C ALA A 371 12.71 -17.98 8.45
N PHE A 372 11.96 -16.91 8.68
CA PHE A 372 11.50 -16.57 10.03
C PHE A 372 10.67 -17.69 10.67
N TRP A 373 9.72 -18.28 9.93
CA TRP A 373 8.92 -19.38 10.45
C TRP A 373 9.76 -20.62 10.75
N LEU A 374 10.76 -20.92 9.92
CA LEU A 374 11.71 -22.00 10.17
C LEU A 374 12.54 -21.74 11.44
N ALA A 375 13.04 -20.52 11.60
CA ALA A 375 13.77 -20.11 12.80
C ALA A 375 12.93 -20.29 14.07
N ARG A 376 11.68 -19.82 14.04
CA ARG A 376 10.73 -19.99 15.16
C ARG A 376 10.45 -21.45 15.46
N THR A 377 10.29 -22.28 14.44
CA THR A 377 10.04 -23.71 14.59
C THR A 377 11.25 -24.41 15.25
N ARG A 378 12.48 -24.07 14.83
CA ARG A 378 13.73 -24.58 15.43
C ARG A 378 13.89 -24.14 16.89
N LEU A 379 13.47 -22.91 17.21
CA LEU A 379 13.42 -22.43 18.60
C LEU A 379 12.48 -23.30 19.47
N HIS A 380 11.30 -23.63 18.96
CA HIS A 380 10.36 -24.51 19.67
C HIS A 380 10.87 -25.95 19.83
N LEU A 381 11.80 -26.39 18.98
CA LEU A 381 12.50 -27.68 19.13
C LEU A 381 13.69 -27.60 20.09
N GLY A 382 13.97 -26.43 20.68
CA GLY A 382 15.11 -26.22 21.59
C GLY A 382 16.47 -26.10 20.88
N ARG A 383 16.48 -26.00 19.54
CA ARG A 383 17.70 -25.88 18.72
C ARG A 383 18.10 -24.40 18.56
N ILE A 384 18.63 -23.81 19.64
CA ILE A 384 18.83 -22.35 19.75
C ILE A 384 19.82 -21.82 18.69
N ASP A 385 20.95 -22.53 18.51
CA ASP A 385 21.99 -22.11 17.55
C ASP A 385 21.46 -22.11 16.11
N GLU A 386 20.76 -23.17 15.72
CA GLU A 386 20.15 -23.27 14.38
C GLU A 386 19.03 -22.24 14.19
N ALA A 387 18.26 -21.97 15.24
CA ALA A 387 17.19 -20.96 15.21
C ALA A 387 17.78 -19.55 14.98
N CYS A 388 18.86 -19.20 15.71
CA CYS A 388 19.53 -17.91 15.55
C CYS A 388 20.23 -17.78 14.19
N HIS A 389 20.84 -18.85 13.69
CA HIS A 389 21.45 -18.87 12.36
C HIS A 389 20.39 -18.61 11.28
N THR A 390 19.30 -19.36 11.30
CA THR A 390 18.19 -19.19 10.34
C THR A 390 17.54 -17.80 10.44
N ALA A 391 17.38 -17.27 11.66
CA ALA A 391 16.85 -15.92 11.86
C ALA A 391 17.81 -14.85 11.29
N THR A 392 19.12 -15.07 11.35
CA THR A 392 20.13 -14.17 10.75
C THR A 392 19.99 -14.19 9.22
N GLU A 393 19.83 -15.35 8.61
CA GLU A 393 19.56 -15.44 7.17
C GLU A 393 18.24 -14.74 6.77
N ALA A 394 17.18 -14.91 7.60
CA ALA A 394 15.92 -14.20 7.38
C ALA A 394 16.11 -12.68 7.46
N LEU A 395 16.92 -12.21 8.40
CA LEU A 395 17.24 -10.79 8.60
C LEU A 395 18.02 -10.20 7.41
N GLU A 396 19.00 -10.93 6.90
CA GLU A 396 19.78 -10.52 5.72
C GLU A 396 18.90 -10.35 4.48
N ARG A 397 17.95 -11.28 4.29
CA ARG A 397 16.95 -11.16 3.21
C ARG A 397 15.96 -10.02 3.46
N ALA A 398 15.54 -9.85 4.71
CA ALA A 398 14.58 -8.81 5.10
C ALA A 398 15.15 -7.39 4.98
N SER A 399 16.47 -7.20 5.18
CA SER A 399 17.11 -5.89 5.06
C SER A 399 17.06 -5.32 3.64
N ALA A 400 16.95 -6.19 2.64
CA ALA A 400 16.82 -5.81 1.22
C ALA A 400 15.35 -5.58 0.79
N VAL A 401 14.37 -5.77 1.71
CA VAL A 401 12.94 -5.71 1.42
C VAL A 401 12.25 -4.83 2.46
N SER A 402 11.54 -3.81 2.00
CA SER A 402 10.75 -2.92 2.88
C SER A 402 9.44 -3.61 3.31
N SER A 403 9.53 -4.54 4.29
CA SER A 403 8.39 -5.24 4.87
C SER A 403 8.41 -5.15 6.40
N GLU A 404 7.57 -4.27 6.96
CA GLU A 404 7.44 -4.15 8.42
C GLU A 404 6.83 -5.42 9.04
N ARG A 405 6.07 -6.19 8.27
CA ARG A 405 5.56 -7.49 8.72
C ARG A 405 6.71 -8.47 9.01
N VAL A 406 7.67 -8.60 8.12
CA VAL A 406 8.84 -9.46 8.32
C VAL A 406 9.74 -8.91 9.43
N ALA A 407 10.04 -7.61 9.41
CA ALA A 407 10.83 -6.94 10.44
C ALA A 407 10.23 -7.09 11.84
N GLY A 408 8.91 -6.90 11.95
CA GLY A 408 8.19 -7.06 13.21
C GLY A 408 8.25 -8.50 13.74
N HIS A 409 8.13 -9.50 12.87
CA HIS A 409 8.26 -10.90 13.27
C HIS A 409 9.67 -11.26 13.77
N LEU A 410 10.70 -10.70 13.17
CA LEU A 410 12.08 -10.89 13.65
C LEU A 410 12.30 -10.24 15.03
N ARG A 411 11.69 -9.09 15.29
CA ARG A 411 11.70 -8.46 16.63
C ARG A 411 10.91 -9.30 17.65
N GLU A 412 9.76 -9.85 17.28
CA GLU A 412 8.96 -10.76 18.12
C GLU A 412 9.73 -12.05 18.44
N PHE A 413 10.42 -12.62 17.44
CA PHE A 413 11.30 -13.77 17.62
C PHE A 413 12.43 -13.47 18.61
N TYR A 414 13.09 -12.33 18.48
CA TYR A 414 14.12 -11.93 19.46
C TYR A 414 13.55 -11.80 20.87
N GLY A 415 12.32 -11.33 21.03
CA GLY A 415 11.61 -11.34 22.32
C GLY A 415 11.50 -12.75 22.94
N GLN A 416 11.23 -13.77 22.11
CA GLN A 416 11.13 -15.16 22.55
C GLN A 416 12.48 -15.76 22.97
N LEU A 417 13.60 -15.22 22.51
CA LEU A 417 14.96 -15.62 22.93
C LEU A 417 15.34 -15.09 24.33
N SER A 418 14.45 -14.38 25.01
CA SER A 418 14.72 -13.80 26.35
C SER A 418 15.33 -14.79 27.36
N PRO A 419 14.89 -16.06 27.44
CA PRO A 419 15.50 -17.04 28.35
C PRO A 419 16.95 -17.39 27.99
N TYR A 420 17.36 -17.20 26.75
CA TYR A 420 18.66 -17.63 26.18
C TYR A 420 19.61 -16.47 25.90
N ARG A 421 19.40 -15.29 26.49
CA ARG A 421 20.15 -14.05 26.18
C ARG A 421 21.66 -14.16 26.40
N ARG A 422 22.13 -15.13 27.19
CA ARG A 422 23.56 -15.34 27.45
C ARG A 422 24.23 -16.29 26.46
N GLU A 423 23.44 -16.94 25.60
CA GLU A 423 23.98 -17.84 24.58
C GLU A 423 24.69 -17.02 23.50
N PRO A 424 25.89 -17.44 23.05
CA PRO A 424 26.66 -16.71 22.04
C PRO A 424 25.89 -16.47 20.74
N ALA A 425 25.11 -17.44 20.27
CA ALA A 425 24.30 -17.33 19.08
C ALA A 425 23.21 -16.25 19.20
N VAL A 426 22.59 -16.13 20.39
CA VAL A 426 21.58 -15.11 20.65
C VAL A 426 22.21 -13.71 20.69
N MET A 427 23.38 -13.57 21.32
CA MET A 427 24.12 -12.31 21.37
C MET A 427 24.55 -11.86 19.95
N ALA A 428 25.01 -12.80 19.12
CA ALA A 428 25.36 -12.52 17.73
C ALA A 428 24.15 -12.09 16.91
N PHE A 429 23.01 -12.78 17.02
CA PHE A 429 21.76 -12.40 16.36
C PHE A 429 21.27 -11.03 16.83
N GLU A 430 21.32 -10.73 18.12
CA GLU A 430 20.94 -9.43 18.67
C GLU A 430 21.76 -8.29 18.04
N ALA A 431 23.08 -8.46 17.93
CA ALA A 431 23.95 -7.47 17.32
C ALA A 431 23.55 -7.18 15.85
N ARG A 432 23.34 -8.25 15.07
CA ARG A 432 22.87 -8.14 13.67
C ARG A 432 21.48 -7.50 13.55
N LEU A 433 20.54 -7.86 14.43
CA LEU A 433 19.19 -7.30 14.44
C LEU A 433 19.21 -5.78 14.70
N ARG A 434 20.07 -5.33 15.64
CA ARG A 434 20.22 -3.90 15.95
C ARG A 434 20.83 -3.12 14.78
N GLU A 435 21.76 -3.72 14.07
CA GLU A 435 22.41 -3.12 12.90
C GLU A 435 21.43 -3.01 11.72
N ALA A 436 20.73 -4.10 11.39
CA ALA A 436 19.89 -4.18 10.21
C ALA A 436 18.52 -3.49 10.38
N LEU A 437 17.95 -3.52 11.59
CA LEU A 437 16.65 -2.94 11.91
C LEU A 437 16.75 -1.97 13.09
N PRO A 438 17.40 -0.81 12.91
CA PRO A 438 17.49 0.19 13.97
C PRO A 438 16.06 0.56 14.41
N ARG A 439 15.85 0.69 15.73
CA ARG A 439 14.56 1.07 16.29
C ARG A 439 14.15 2.39 15.64
N GLN A 440 13.06 2.38 14.89
CA GLN A 440 12.33 3.62 14.64
C GLN A 440 11.99 4.18 16.02
N VAL A 441 12.47 5.39 16.30
CA VAL A 441 12.16 6.12 17.53
C VAL A 441 10.68 6.46 17.47
N SER A 442 9.86 5.52 17.91
CA SER A 442 8.46 5.76 18.19
C SER A 442 8.45 6.73 19.37
N GLY A 443 8.05 7.98 19.12
CA GLY A 443 7.74 8.94 20.17
C GLY A 443 6.63 8.35 21.05
N THR A 444 6.99 7.54 22.02
CA THR A 444 6.10 7.18 23.12
C THR A 444 6.00 8.40 24.03
N SER A 445 4.95 9.19 23.85
CA SER A 445 4.38 9.94 24.95
C SER A 445 4.11 8.95 26.08
N ARG A 446 4.80 9.09 27.19
CA ARG A 446 4.44 8.48 28.46
C ARG A 446 3.23 9.20 29.04
N PRO A 447 2.46 8.54 29.88
CA PRO A 447 1.12 8.90 30.36
C PRO A 447 1.04 10.21 31.11
#